data_e8c4339468eda6b269e78e1861d4a62b
#
_entry.id   e8c4339468eda6b269e78e1861d4a62b
#
_cell.length_a   1.000
_cell.length_b   1.000
_cell.length_c   1.000
_cell.angle_alpha   90.00
_cell.angle_beta   90.00
_cell.angle_gamma   90.00
#
_symmetry.space_group_name_H-M   'P 1'
#
loop_
_entity.id
_entity.type
_entity.pdbx_description
1 polymer ?
#
loop_
_entity_poly.entity_id
_entity_poly.type
_entity_poly.pdbx_seq_one_letter_code
_entity_poly.pdbx_strand_id
1 'polypeptide(L)'
;MPSPRKTKPADVGAAAVPAEALTQAFPKLNLPIQPPYPPAEAKSVSSLPHESGWLYEPKWDGFRCLAFRQGDEVVLQSKAGQPLGRYFPEIVTALLDLPASKFVLDGEIVIRSGAGLDFDALLQRIHPAASRIQRLSQETPSTYMVFDLLVDGQGRSLAAKPLSARRMALQEFAAANIGDKRDNRSSKKTTMESLKGSGARIMLSPASADFAMAEKWMREGAASGWDGVVAKRLDCEYMSGERTGMVKIKRIRTADCVVGGFRWARGKNSEGKAADSKSATTKTTDPKKRPTEEVGSLLLGLYNKKGELDHIGFSSSFTREERKKLKPVLEPLMGGEGFSGKAPGGPSRWTRDARDTEWFPLKPKLVGEFQYDHFSGGRFRHGTKFLRWRPDKKPEQCTMEQIRPTKKAA
;
A
#
# COMPACT_ATOMS: atom_id res chain seq x y z
N MET A 1 -14.30 24.78 48.68
CA MET A 1 -14.66 24.44 47.30
C MET A 1 -13.57 23.59 46.71
N PRO A 2 -13.82 22.31 46.39
CA PRO A 2 -12.79 21.42 45.80
C PRO A 2 -12.69 21.63 44.26
N SER A 3 -11.44 21.71 43.78
CA SER A 3 -11.10 21.83 42.36
C SER A 3 -11.58 20.63 41.53
N PRO A 4 -11.95 20.83 40.26
CA PRO A 4 -12.40 19.72 39.40
C PRO A 4 -11.24 18.84 38.95
N ARG A 5 -11.40 17.52 39.15
CA ARG A 5 -10.50 16.46 38.65
C ARG A 5 -10.49 16.50 37.11
N LYS A 6 -9.31 16.68 36.53
CA LYS A 6 -9.05 16.45 35.11
C LYS A 6 -9.17 14.96 34.80
N THR A 7 -10.21 14.59 34.09
CA THR A 7 -10.35 13.24 33.50
C THR A 7 -9.37 13.10 32.34
N LYS A 8 -8.50 12.09 32.40
CA LYS A 8 -7.68 11.65 31.28
C LYS A 8 -8.60 11.17 30.14
N PRO A 9 -8.29 11.47 28.87
CA PRO A 9 -9.03 10.88 27.76
C PRO A 9 -8.78 9.37 27.71
N ALA A 10 -9.87 8.61 27.63
CA ALA A 10 -9.84 7.16 27.50
C ALA A 10 -9.14 6.76 26.21
N ASP A 11 -8.17 5.87 26.37
CA ASP A 11 -7.43 5.18 25.29
C ASP A 11 -8.43 4.28 24.53
N VAL A 12 -8.87 4.73 23.35
CA VAL A 12 -9.79 3.95 22.53
C VAL A 12 -8.96 2.92 21.76
N GLY A 13 -8.78 1.76 22.37
CA GLY A 13 -8.21 0.58 21.73
C GLY A 13 -8.92 0.30 20.40
N ALA A 14 -8.15 0.19 19.31
CA ALA A 14 -8.65 -0.17 17.99
C ALA A 14 -9.20 -1.59 18.03
N ALA A 15 -10.53 -1.71 18.15
CA ALA A 15 -11.22 -2.98 18.09
C ALA A 15 -10.91 -3.66 16.74
N ALA A 16 -10.49 -4.92 16.79
CA ALA A 16 -10.36 -5.78 15.63
C ALA A 16 -11.71 -5.82 14.89
N VAL A 17 -11.70 -5.72 13.56
CA VAL A 17 -12.90 -5.91 12.75
C VAL A 17 -13.43 -7.30 13.04
N PRO A 18 -14.68 -7.48 13.50
CA PRO A 18 -15.23 -8.80 13.76
C PRO A 18 -15.15 -9.66 12.49
N ALA A 19 -14.79 -10.93 12.63
CA ALA A 19 -14.67 -11.87 11.51
C ALA A 19 -15.99 -11.99 10.70
N GLU A 20 -17.12 -11.75 11.32
CA GLU A 20 -18.45 -11.72 10.71
C GLU A 20 -18.64 -10.58 9.69
N ALA A 21 -17.89 -9.47 9.80
CA ALA A 21 -17.94 -8.40 8.80
C ALA A 21 -17.19 -8.75 7.50
N LEU A 22 -16.46 -9.87 7.48
CA LEU A 22 -15.66 -10.34 6.36
C LEU A 22 -16.39 -11.40 5.49
N THR A 23 -17.59 -11.83 5.88
CA THR A 23 -18.33 -12.93 5.22
C THR A 23 -19.61 -12.48 4.53
N GLN A 24 -19.78 -11.19 4.24
CA GLN A 24 -20.95 -10.77 3.46
C GLN A 24 -20.82 -11.32 2.04
N ALA A 25 -21.71 -12.27 1.68
CA ALA A 25 -21.78 -12.83 0.35
C ALA A 25 -22.15 -11.73 -0.66
N PHE A 26 -21.51 -11.74 -1.82
CA PHE A 26 -21.90 -10.83 -2.90
C PHE A 26 -23.29 -11.20 -3.43
N PRO A 27 -24.11 -10.21 -3.82
CA PRO A 27 -25.37 -10.47 -4.51
C PRO A 27 -25.08 -11.14 -5.86
N LYS A 28 -25.97 -12.00 -6.30
CA LYS A 28 -25.90 -12.60 -7.63
C LYS A 28 -26.32 -11.56 -8.67
N LEU A 29 -25.41 -11.19 -9.57
CA LEU A 29 -25.68 -10.29 -10.67
C LEU A 29 -25.93 -11.10 -11.96
N ASN A 30 -26.69 -10.55 -12.91
CA ASN A 30 -26.83 -11.12 -14.24
C ASN A 30 -25.83 -10.48 -15.22
N LEU A 31 -24.53 -10.66 -14.93
CA LEU A 31 -23.40 -10.22 -15.74
C LEU A 31 -22.57 -11.45 -16.15
N PRO A 32 -21.85 -11.41 -17.26
CA PRO A 32 -20.98 -12.52 -17.69
C PRO A 32 -19.78 -12.73 -16.77
N ILE A 33 -19.43 -11.72 -15.96
CA ILE A 33 -18.39 -11.78 -14.92
C ILE A 33 -19.05 -11.48 -13.58
N GLN A 34 -18.88 -12.38 -12.62
CA GLN A 34 -19.53 -12.34 -11.29
C GLN A 34 -18.51 -12.07 -10.18
N PRO A 35 -18.85 -11.31 -9.12
CA PRO A 35 -18.04 -11.27 -7.92
C PRO A 35 -18.22 -12.59 -7.09
N PRO A 36 -17.17 -13.12 -6.44
CA PRO A 36 -15.80 -12.61 -6.49
C PRO A 36 -15.07 -13.03 -7.76
N TYR A 37 -14.45 -12.04 -8.43
CA TYR A 37 -13.62 -12.26 -9.62
C TYR A 37 -12.17 -11.84 -9.34
N PRO A 38 -11.19 -12.74 -9.42
CA PRO A 38 -9.79 -12.41 -9.14
C PRO A 38 -9.26 -11.38 -10.16
N PRO A 39 -8.72 -10.23 -9.75
CA PRO A 39 -8.13 -9.29 -10.70
C PRO A 39 -6.81 -9.82 -11.27
N ALA A 40 -6.50 -9.46 -12.52
CA ALA A 40 -5.18 -9.69 -13.10
C ALA A 40 -4.11 -8.93 -12.30
N GLU A 41 -2.94 -9.55 -12.08
CA GLU A 41 -1.85 -9.03 -11.26
C GLU A 41 -0.60 -8.72 -12.08
N ALA A 42 0.18 -7.72 -11.63
CA ALA A 42 1.46 -7.39 -12.23
C ALA A 42 2.63 -8.07 -11.51
N LYS A 43 3.55 -8.68 -12.28
CA LYS A 43 4.83 -9.20 -11.80
C LYS A 43 5.79 -8.03 -11.53
N SER A 44 6.51 -8.06 -10.41
CA SER A 44 7.54 -7.05 -10.14
C SER A 44 8.80 -7.33 -10.98
N VAL A 45 9.33 -6.29 -11.61
CA VAL A 45 10.57 -6.32 -12.40
C VAL A 45 11.48 -5.17 -11.99
N SER A 46 12.76 -5.26 -12.36
CA SER A 46 13.79 -4.26 -12.01
C SER A 46 13.87 -3.09 -12.98
N SER A 47 13.43 -3.28 -14.24
CA SER A 47 13.46 -2.26 -15.30
C SER A 47 12.17 -2.26 -16.09
N LEU A 48 11.83 -1.12 -16.68
CA LEU A 48 10.71 -1.00 -17.61
C LEU A 48 11.03 -1.76 -18.90
N PRO A 49 10.08 -2.54 -19.43
CA PRO A 49 10.21 -3.07 -20.78
C PRO A 49 10.25 -1.90 -21.77
N HIS A 50 11.16 -1.93 -22.74
CA HIS A 50 11.37 -0.86 -23.70
C HIS A 50 10.91 -1.22 -25.12
N GLU A 51 10.74 -2.52 -25.38
CA GLU A 51 10.26 -3.02 -26.66
C GLU A 51 8.82 -2.56 -26.97
N SER A 52 8.42 -2.56 -28.23
CA SER A 52 7.06 -2.23 -28.66
C SER A 52 6.02 -3.23 -28.10
N GLY A 53 4.76 -2.84 -28.10
CA GLY A 53 3.65 -3.70 -27.64
C GLY A 53 3.28 -3.55 -26.18
N TRP A 54 3.84 -2.56 -25.47
CA TRP A 54 3.48 -2.22 -24.11
C TRP A 54 2.68 -0.93 -24.01
N LEU A 55 1.72 -0.92 -23.06
CA LEU A 55 0.99 0.25 -22.60
C LEU A 55 1.42 0.53 -21.17
N TYR A 56 1.90 1.74 -20.92
CA TYR A 56 2.35 2.17 -19.60
C TYR A 56 1.27 3.00 -18.91
N GLU A 57 1.14 2.85 -17.61
CA GLU A 57 0.22 3.58 -16.74
C GLU A 57 0.91 3.95 -15.45
N PRO A 58 0.53 5.08 -14.78
CA PRO A 58 0.97 5.34 -13.41
C PRO A 58 0.54 4.20 -12.49
N LYS A 59 1.44 3.75 -11.61
CA LYS A 59 1.08 2.82 -10.56
C LYS A 59 0.47 3.59 -9.40
N TRP A 60 -0.85 3.59 -9.36
CA TRP A 60 -1.63 4.21 -8.29
C TRP A 60 -1.34 3.52 -6.94
N ASP A 61 -1.28 4.31 -5.85
CA ASP A 61 -1.12 3.80 -4.49
C ASP A 61 -2.46 3.92 -3.75
N GLY A 62 -3.25 2.86 -3.80
CA GLY A 62 -4.60 2.83 -3.28
C GLY A 62 -5.11 1.44 -2.95
N PHE A 63 -6.41 1.25 -3.05
CA PHE A 63 -7.07 -0.05 -2.94
C PHE A 63 -7.58 -0.50 -4.30
N ARG A 64 -7.01 -1.61 -4.82
CA ARG A 64 -7.53 -2.24 -6.04
C ARG A 64 -9.00 -2.58 -5.84
N CYS A 65 -9.80 -2.17 -6.82
CA CYS A 65 -11.23 -2.37 -6.79
C CYS A 65 -11.75 -2.81 -8.16
N LEU A 66 -12.53 -3.92 -8.18
CA LEU A 66 -13.43 -4.22 -9.28
C LEU A 66 -14.80 -3.68 -8.92
N ALA A 67 -15.38 -2.89 -9.82
CA ALA A 67 -16.73 -2.35 -9.68
C ALA A 67 -17.67 -3.02 -10.67
N PHE A 68 -18.69 -3.69 -10.16
CA PHE A 68 -19.74 -4.34 -10.93
C PHE A 68 -21.01 -3.51 -10.81
N ARG A 69 -21.68 -3.24 -11.91
CA ARG A 69 -22.99 -2.60 -11.91
C ARG A 69 -23.99 -3.35 -12.79
N GLN A 70 -25.17 -3.53 -12.25
CA GLN A 70 -26.36 -4.01 -12.98
C GLN A 70 -27.61 -3.29 -12.48
N GLY A 71 -28.16 -2.41 -13.31
CA GLY A 71 -29.30 -1.57 -12.91
C GLY A 71 -28.93 -0.68 -11.71
N ASP A 72 -29.68 -0.83 -10.63
CA ASP A 72 -29.47 -0.09 -9.38
C ASP A 72 -28.56 -0.84 -8.39
N GLU A 73 -28.04 -2.01 -8.77
CA GLU A 73 -27.12 -2.77 -7.94
C GLU A 73 -25.66 -2.44 -8.32
N VAL A 74 -24.88 -2.03 -7.32
CA VAL A 74 -23.45 -1.78 -7.44
C VAL A 74 -22.68 -2.58 -6.40
N VAL A 75 -21.70 -3.35 -6.85
CA VAL A 75 -20.79 -4.11 -6.00
C VAL A 75 -19.37 -3.61 -6.19
N LEU A 76 -18.70 -3.26 -5.10
CA LEU A 76 -17.27 -2.97 -5.07
C LEU A 76 -16.54 -4.14 -4.40
N GLN A 77 -15.58 -4.72 -5.10
CA GLN A 77 -14.78 -5.84 -4.65
C GLN A 77 -13.32 -5.47 -4.53
N SER A 78 -12.68 -5.80 -3.42
CA SER A 78 -11.23 -5.63 -3.22
C SER A 78 -10.42 -6.67 -4.01
N LYS A 79 -9.10 -6.44 -4.09
CA LYS A 79 -8.16 -7.42 -4.65
C LYS A 79 -8.29 -8.82 -4.01
N ALA A 80 -8.56 -8.89 -2.71
CA ALA A 80 -8.69 -10.14 -1.96
C ALA A 80 -10.11 -10.75 -2.05
N GLY A 81 -10.99 -10.25 -2.93
CA GLY A 81 -12.33 -10.74 -3.07
C GLY A 81 -13.28 -10.33 -1.93
N GLN A 82 -12.99 -9.26 -1.17
CA GLN A 82 -13.81 -8.78 -0.08
C GLN A 82 -14.65 -7.57 -0.50
N PRO A 83 -15.88 -7.40 0.01
CA PRO A 83 -16.73 -6.26 -0.32
C PRO A 83 -16.16 -4.96 0.22
N LEU A 84 -16.15 -3.91 -0.63
CA LEU A 84 -15.68 -2.57 -0.30
C LEU A 84 -16.80 -1.52 -0.23
N GLY A 85 -18.01 -1.80 -0.75
CA GLY A 85 -19.07 -0.81 -0.95
C GLY A 85 -19.41 -0.02 0.29
N ARG A 86 -19.51 -0.67 1.46
CA ARG A 86 -19.80 0.01 2.74
C ARG A 86 -18.75 1.06 3.12
N TYR A 87 -17.49 0.91 2.69
CA TYR A 87 -16.40 1.82 3.04
C TYR A 87 -16.26 3.01 2.09
N PHE A 88 -16.87 2.93 0.90
CA PHE A 88 -16.78 3.93 -0.16
C PHE A 88 -18.16 4.28 -0.73
N PRO A 89 -19.13 4.75 0.10
CA PRO A 89 -20.49 5.04 -0.36
C PRO A 89 -20.51 6.11 -1.45
N GLU A 90 -19.57 7.07 -1.45
CA GLU A 90 -19.45 8.09 -2.48
C GLU A 90 -19.06 7.53 -3.86
N ILE A 91 -18.29 6.43 -3.89
CA ILE A 91 -17.97 5.73 -5.16
C ILE A 91 -19.18 4.95 -5.64
N VAL A 92 -19.91 4.29 -4.73
CA VAL A 92 -21.16 3.57 -5.07
C VAL A 92 -22.16 4.55 -5.69
N THR A 93 -22.41 5.69 -5.05
CA THR A 93 -23.29 6.74 -5.59
C THR A 93 -22.81 7.22 -6.96
N ALA A 94 -21.53 7.52 -7.10
CA ALA A 94 -20.99 8.00 -8.38
C ALA A 94 -21.12 6.98 -9.51
N LEU A 95 -21.00 5.68 -9.21
CA LEU A 95 -21.24 4.61 -10.20
C LEU A 95 -22.71 4.47 -10.58
N LEU A 96 -23.62 4.68 -9.63
CA LEU A 96 -25.06 4.70 -9.88
C LEU A 96 -25.48 5.90 -10.74
N ASP A 97 -24.78 7.01 -10.65
CA ASP A 97 -25.05 8.22 -11.42
C ASP A 97 -24.57 8.15 -12.88
N LEU A 98 -23.77 7.14 -13.24
CA LEU A 98 -23.34 6.94 -14.63
C LEU A 98 -24.55 6.58 -15.52
N PRO A 99 -24.58 7.06 -16.80
CA PRO A 99 -25.64 6.67 -17.74
C PRO A 99 -25.72 5.18 -18.02
N ALA A 100 -24.59 4.49 -18.15
CA ALA A 100 -24.56 3.05 -18.37
C ALA A 100 -25.00 2.30 -17.12
N SER A 101 -25.99 1.42 -17.27
CA SER A 101 -26.56 0.62 -16.18
C SER A 101 -25.97 -0.78 -16.06
N LYS A 102 -25.06 -1.17 -16.94
CA LYS A 102 -24.37 -2.47 -16.91
C LYS A 102 -22.90 -2.25 -17.22
N PHE A 103 -21.99 -2.75 -16.39
CA PHE A 103 -20.55 -2.79 -16.67
C PHE A 103 -19.78 -3.53 -15.56
N VAL A 104 -18.55 -3.91 -15.89
CA VAL A 104 -17.52 -4.29 -14.90
C VAL A 104 -16.25 -3.50 -15.21
N LEU A 105 -15.86 -2.67 -14.26
CA LEU A 105 -14.66 -1.82 -14.33
C LEU A 105 -13.60 -2.36 -13.38
N ASP A 106 -12.32 -2.24 -13.77
CA ASP A 106 -11.17 -2.51 -12.93
C ASP A 106 -10.37 -1.22 -12.72
N GLY A 107 -10.05 -0.92 -11.46
CA GLY A 107 -9.43 0.35 -11.10
C GLY A 107 -8.79 0.33 -9.72
N GLU A 108 -8.39 1.52 -9.28
CA GLU A 108 -7.80 1.76 -7.96
C GLU A 108 -8.58 2.86 -7.25
N ILE A 109 -9.03 2.62 -6.02
CA ILE A 109 -9.62 3.66 -5.17
C ILE A 109 -8.48 4.39 -4.46
N VAL A 110 -8.43 5.70 -4.61
CA VAL A 110 -7.41 6.58 -4.03
C VAL A 110 -8.06 7.75 -3.31
N ILE A 111 -7.36 8.35 -2.31
CA ILE A 111 -7.71 9.65 -1.74
C ILE A 111 -6.64 10.63 -2.16
N ARG A 112 -7.08 11.77 -2.71
CA ARG A 112 -6.20 12.85 -3.17
C ARG A 112 -6.04 13.88 -2.07
N SER A 113 -4.79 14.32 -1.84
CA SER A 113 -4.46 15.35 -0.87
C SER A 113 -3.40 16.29 -1.45
N GLY A 114 -3.75 17.54 -1.67
CA GLY A 114 -2.86 18.51 -2.32
C GLY A 114 -2.38 18.00 -3.68
N ALA A 115 -1.06 17.89 -3.86
CA ALA A 115 -0.45 17.44 -5.12
C ALA A 115 -0.31 15.90 -5.23
N GLY A 116 -0.62 15.13 -4.16
CA GLY A 116 -0.35 13.69 -4.09
C GLY A 116 -1.55 12.85 -3.68
N LEU A 117 -1.26 11.63 -3.26
CA LEU A 117 -2.23 10.68 -2.70
C LEU A 117 -1.99 10.51 -1.20
N ASP A 118 -3.08 10.36 -0.45
CA ASP A 118 -3.07 10.10 0.99
C ASP A 118 -3.58 8.67 1.28
N PHE A 119 -2.65 7.74 1.33
CA PHE A 119 -2.97 6.35 1.64
C PHE A 119 -3.35 6.15 3.12
N ASP A 120 -2.85 6.99 4.04
CA ASP A 120 -3.22 6.90 5.44
C ASP A 120 -4.69 7.31 5.65
N ALA A 121 -5.15 8.35 4.96
CA ALA A 121 -6.57 8.69 4.92
C ALA A 121 -7.41 7.55 4.32
N LEU A 122 -6.90 6.88 3.28
CA LEU A 122 -7.57 5.72 2.68
C LEU A 122 -7.69 4.55 3.68
N LEU A 123 -6.65 4.26 4.45
CA LEU A 123 -6.68 3.23 5.49
C LEU A 123 -7.70 3.54 6.59
N GLN A 124 -7.93 4.81 6.92
CA GLN A 124 -8.91 5.21 7.92
C GLN A 124 -10.36 4.92 7.50
N ARG A 125 -10.61 4.68 6.20
CA ARG A 125 -11.93 4.31 5.68
C ARG A 125 -12.34 2.90 6.11
N ILE A 126 -11.39 2.00 6.36
CA ILE A 126 -11.66 0.63 6.80
C ILE A 126 -11.97 0.66 8.31
N HIS A 127 -13.22 0.96 8.64
CA HIS A 127 -13.67 1.14 10.01
C HIS A 127 -15.07 0.50 10.23
N PRO A 128 -15.36 -0.08 11.43
CA PRO A 128 -16.66 -0.70 11.71
C PRO A 128 -17.80 0.32 11.84
N ALA A 129 -17.56 1.53 12.34
CA ALA A 129 -18.60 2.54 12.58
C ALA A 129 -19.05 3.24 11.29
N ALA A 130 -20.31 3.06 10.91
CA ALA A 130 -20.91 3.66 9.71
C ALA A 130 -20.89 5.20 9.74
N SER A 131 -21.14 5.83 10.91
CA SER A 131 -21.11 7.27 11.07
C SER A 131 -19.75 7.90 10.74
N ARG A 132 -18.66 7.22 11.14
CA ARG A 132 -17.30 7.65 10.78
C ARG A 132 -17.05 7.54 9.28
N ILE A 133 -17.48 6.44 8.66
CA ILE A 133 -17.35 6.25 7.22
C ILE A 133 -18.10 7.35 6.46
N GLN A 134 -19.35 7.63 6.86
CA GLN A 134 -20.17 8.67 6.25
C GLN A 134 -19.50 10.05 6.35
N ARG A 135 -19.00 10.42 7.52
CA ARG A 135 -18.24 11.67 7.72
C ARG A 135 -17.02 11.74 6.82
N LEU A 136 -16.17 10.70 6.83
CA LEU A 136 -14.94 10.68 6.03
C LEU A 136 -15.21 10.66 4.52
N SER A 137 -16.35 10.11 4.07
CA SER A 137 -16.73 10.15 2.66
C SER A 137 -17.03 11.57 2.15
N GLN A 138 -17.34 12.49 3.07
CA GLN A 138 -17.56 13.91 2.78
C GLN A 138 -16.29 14.75 2.99
N GLU A 139 -15.58 14.54 4.12
CA GLU A 139 -14.39 15.32 4.48
C GLU A 139 -13.18 15.01 3.58
N THR A 140 -12.96 13.73 3.30
CA THR A 140 -11.82 13.22 2.49
C THR A 140 -12.32 12.22 1.44
N PRO A 141 -13.11 12.68 0.47
CA PRO A 141 -13.73 11.80 -0.50
C PRO A 141 -12.71 11.11 -1.40
N SER A 142 -12.97 9.84 -1.69
CA SER A 142 -12.14 9.04 -2.57
C SER A 142 -12.47 9.27 -4.05
N THR A 143 -11.52 8.87 -4.91
CA THR A 143 -11.66 8.85 -6.38
C THR A 143 -11.33 7.44 -6.87
N TYR A 144 -12.12 6.94 -7.82
CA TYR A 144 -11.90 5.67 -8.48
C TYR A 144 -11.20 5.89 -9.81
N MET A 145 -9.93 5.47 -9.89
CA MET A 145 -9.08 5.57 -11.09
C MET A 145 -9.24 4.31 -11.93
N VAL A 146 -10.01 4.39 -13.00
CA VAL A 146 -10.36 3.24 -13.85
C VAL A 146 -9.31 3.02 -14.92
N PHE A 147 -8.85 1.80 -15.11
CA PHE A 147 -7.82 1.45 -16.11
C PHE A 147 -8.11 0.20 -16.94
N ASP A 148 -9.20 -0.53 -16.68
CA ASP A 148 -9.67 -1.62 -17.55
C ASP A 148 -11.21 -1.72 -17.53
N LEU A 149 -11.78 -2.25 -18.63
CA LEU A 149 -13.21 -2.50 -18.82
C LEU A 149 -13.40 -3.98 -19.18
N LEU A 150 -14.06 -4.73 -18.31
CA LEU A 150 -14.22 -6.18 -18.45
C LEU A 150 -15.58 -6.57 -18.99
N VAL A 151 -16.60 -5.75 -18.71
CA VAL A 151 -17.94 -5.86 -19.28
C VAL A 151 -18.37 -4.48 -19.72
N ASP A 152 -18.81 -4.35 -20.97
CA ASP A 152 -19.22 -3.07 -21.57
C ASP A 152 -20.65 -2.64 -21.16
N GLY A 153 -21.06 -1.45 -21.56
CA GLY A 153 -22.39 -0.88 -21.28
C GLY A 153 -23.57 -1.68 -21.85
N GLN A 154 -23.34 -2.62 -22.76
CA GLN A 154 -24.31 -3.54 -23.30
C GLN A 154 -24.32 -4.91 -22.54
N GLY A 155 -23.47 -5.08 -21.56
CA GLY A 155 -23.34 -6.32 -20.79
C GLY A 155 -22.52 -7.41 -21.47
N ARG A 156 -21.72 -7.09 -22.49
CA ARG A 156 -20.84 -8.05 -23.20
C ARG A 156 -19.49 -8.14 -22.50
N SER A 157 -18.98 -9.36 -22.30
CA SER A 157 -17.64 -9.56 -21.77
C SER A 157 -16.56 -9.16 -22.76
N LEU A 158 -15.59 -8.40 -22.27
CA LEU A 158 -14.38 -8.01 -23.00
C LEU A 158 -13.13 -8.75 -22.47
N ALA A 159 -13.23 -9.57 -21.46
CA ALA A 159 -12.07 -10.18 -20.78
C ALA A 159 -11.18 -10.98 -21.74
N ALA A 160 -11.78 -11.71 -22.69
CA ALA A 160 -11.04 -12.46 -23.72
C ALA A 160 -10.55 -11.60 -24.91
N LYS A 161 -10.72 -10.29 -24.87
CA LYS A 161 -10.19 -9.39 -25.88
C LYS A 161 -8.77 -8.92 -25.50
N PRO A 162 -7.90 -8.63 -26.48
CA PRO A 162 -6.60 -8.04 -26.19
C PRO A 162 -6.75 -6.68 -25.48
N LEU A 163 -5.77 -6.29 -24.68
CA LEU A 163 -5.80 -5.02 -23.94
C LEU A 163 -6.03 -3.81 -24.88
N SER A 164 -5.45 -3.84 -26.07
CA SER A 164 -5.65 -2.77 -27.07
C SER A 164 -7.14 -2.51 -27.36
N ALA A 165 -7.92 -3.56 -27.54
CA ALA A 165 -9.37 -3.47 -27.76
C ALA A 165 -10.13 -3.06 -26.48
N ARG A 166 -9.76 -3.62 -25.32
CA ARG A 166 -10.36 -3.24 -24.02
C ARG A 166 -10.09 -1.78 -23.67
N ARG A 167 -8.87 -1.29 -23.94
CA ARG A 167 -8.51 0.12 -23.71
C ARG A 167 -9.29 1.08 -24.60
N MET A 168 -9.49 0.73 -25.86
CA MET A 168 -10.34 1.51 -26.78
C MET A 168 -11.77 1.59 -26.26
N ALA A 169 -12.35 0.43 -25.92
CA ALA A 169 -13.71 0.36 -25.35
C ALA A 169 -13.83 1.14 -24.03
N LEU A 170 -12.79 1.10 -23.16
CA LEU A 170 -12.75 1.90 -21.96
C LEU A 170 -12.71 3.40 -22.22
N GLN A 171 -11.98 3.85 -23.24
CA GLN A 171 -11.93 5.27 -23.62
C GLN A 171 -13.29 5.74 -24.14
N GLU A 172 -13.95 4.95 -24.97
CA GLU A 172 -15.31 5.22 -25.47
C GLU A 172 -16.32 5.22 -24.32
N PHE A 173 -16.24 4.24 -23.42
CA PHE A 173 -17.07 4.17 -22.24
C PHE A 173 -16.87 5.41 -21.33
N ALA A 174 -15.63 5.80 -21.11
CA ALA A 174 -15.30 6.97 -20.29
C ALA A 174 -15.80 8.28 -20.92
N ALA A 175 -15.65 8.44 -22.21
CA ALA A 175 -16.17 9.61 -22.95
C ALA A 175 -17.68 9.73 -22.85
N ALA A 176 -18.40 8.59 -22.93
CA ALA A 176 -19.85 8.56 -22.85
C ALA A 176 -20.43 8.69 -21.44
N ASN A 177 -19.69 8.25 -20.41
CA ASN A 177 -20.25 8.08 -19.05
C ASN A 177 -19.53 8.87 -17.97
N ILE A 178 -18.20 9.12 -18.06
CA ILE A 178 -17.37 9.67 -16.99
C ILE A 178 -17.07 11.18 -17.17
N GLY A 179 -17.37 11.74 -18.34
CA GLY A 179 -17.08 13.13 -18.69
C GLY A 179 -17.83 14.13 -17.79
N ASP A 180 -17.16 15.20 -17.42
CA ASP A 180 -17.79 16.34 -16.76
C ASP A 180 -18.80 16.98 -17.72
N LYS A 181 -20.11 16.95 -17.40
CA LYS A 181 -21.17 17.54 -18.21
C LYS A 181 -21.00 19.04 -18.46
N ARG A 182 -20.00 19.68 -17.83
CA ARG A 182 -19.68 21.09 -17.95
C ARG A 182 -18.58 21.43 -18.96
N ASP A 183 -17.83 20.44 -19.44
CA ASP A 183 -16.65 20.70 -20.29
C ASP A 183 -16.74 19.96 -21.63
N ASN A 184 -17.76 20.29 -22.43
CA ASN A 184 -18.00 19.73 -23.77
C ASN A 184 -17.02 20.27 -24.84
N ARG A 185 -15.88 20.88 -24.47
CA ARG A 185 -14.95 21.54 -25.41
C ARG A 185 -13.51 21.03 -25.41
N SER A 186 -13.15 20.04 -24.61
CA SER A 186 -11.76 19.56 -24.54
C SER A 186 -11.65 18.05 -24.49
N SER A 187 -11.98 17.37 -25.59
CA SER A 187 -11.75 15.92 -25.77
C SER A 187 -10.30 15.57 -26.11
N LYS A 188 -9.33 16.43 -25.88
CA LYS A 188 -7.92 16.19 -26.21
C LYS A 188 -7.04 16.27 -24.97
N LYS A 189 -6.56 15.09 -24.53
CA LYS A 189 -5.54 14.82 -23.49
C LYS A 189 -6.04 14.89 -22.07
N THR A 190 -6.35 13.72 -21.49
CA THR A 190 -6.31 13.53 -20.04
C THR A 190 -4.86 13.71 -19.56
N THR A 191 -4.47 14.96 -19.34
CA THR A 191 -3.16 15.30 -18.76
C THR A 191 -3.27 15.23 -17.25
N MET A 192 -2.14 14.97 -16.57
CA MET A 192 -2.07 15.01 -15.11
C MET A 192 -2.54 16.34 -14.50
N GLU A 193 -2.54 17.42 -15.29
CA GLU A 193 -3.07 18.72 -14.87
C GLU A 193 -4.60 18.73 -14.79
N SER A 194 -5.31 18.03 -15.65
CA SER A 194 -6.76 17.90 -15.56
C SER A 194 -7.21 17.10 -14.33
N LEU A 195 -6.31 16.29 -13.76
CA LEU A 195 -6.54 15.60 -12.50
C LEU A 195 -6.46 16.55 -11.27
N LYS A 196 -5.76 17.69 -11.39
CA LYS A 196 -5.53 18.64 -10.31
C LYS A 196 -6.69 19.62 -10.16
N GLY A 197 -7.81 19.29 -9.75
CA GLY A 197 -8.92 20.24 -9.54
C GLY A 197 -10.29 19.67 -9.83
N SER A 198 -10.34 18.52 -10.46
CA SER A 198 -11.59 17.80 -10.68
C SER A 198 -12.15 17.27 -9.37
N GLY A 199 -13.37 17.62 -9.05
CA GLY A 199 -14.19 17.01 -7.99
C GLY A 199 -14.73 15.61 -8.38
N ALA A 200 -14.37 15.10 -9.56
CA ALA A 200 -14.87 13.86 -10.09
C ALA A 200 -14.50 12.65 -9.20
N ARG A 201 -15.48 11.80 -8.94
CA ARG A 201 -15.32 10.57 -8.14
C ARG A 201 -14.84 9.37 -8.97
N ILE A 202 -15.02 9.42 -10.28
CA ILE A 202 -14.57 8.40 -11.23
C ILE A 202 -13.74 9.08 -12.30
N MET A 203 -12.57 8.54 -12.59
CA MET A 203 -11.63 9.12 -13.55
C MET A 203 -10.95 8.02 -14.36
N LEU A 204 -10.72 8.27 -15.64
CA LEU A 204 -9.92 7.40 -16.47
C LEU A 204 -8.43 7.56 -16.12
N SER A 205 -7.76 6.47 -15.81
CA SER A 205 -6.30 6.44 -15.62
C SER A 205 -5.59 6.80 -16.92
N PRO A 206 -4.62 7.74 -16.91
CA PRO A 206 -3.83 8.04 -18.09
C PRO A 206 -3.00 6.81 -18.49
N ALA A 207 -2.81 6.64 -19.78
CA ALA A 207 -1.98 5.59 -20.36
C ALA A 207 -1.23 6.11 -21.59
N SER A 208 -0.06 5.55 -21.86
CA SER A 208 0.76 5.91 -23.02
C SER A 208 1.52 4.69 -23.53
N ALA A 209 1.67 4.57 -24.84
CA ALA A 209 2.60 3.63 -25.46
C ALA A 209 4.03 4.21 -25.58
N ASP A 210 4.20 5.50 -25.26
CA ASP A 210 5.48 6.19 -25.30
C ASP A 210 6.30 5.90 -24.04
N PHE A 211 7.46 5.27 -24.24
CA PHE A 211 8.39 4.95 -23.17
C PHE A 211 8.90 6.20 -22.41
N ALA A 212 9.11 7.32 -23.12
CA ALA A 212 9.53 8.58 -22.47
C ALA A 212 8.48 9.10 -21.48
N MET A 213 7.19 8.85 -21.74
CA MET A 213 6.12 9.18 -20.80
C MET A 213 6.19 8.27 -19.55
N ALA A 214 6.49 6.99 -19.72
CA ALA A 214 6.66 6.07 -18.59
C ALA A 214 7.85 6.48 -17.71
N GLU A 215 8.99 6.86 -18.30
CA GLU A 215 10.12 7.41 -17.56
C GLU A 215 9.77 8.72 -16.84
N LYS A 216 9.00 9.60 -17.50
CA LYS A 216 8.50 10.82 -16.85
C LYS A 216 7.68 10.50 -15.61
N TRP A 217 6.75 9.54 -15.67
CA TRP A 217 5.99 9.10 -14.52
C TRP A 217 6.87 8.49 -13.42
N MET A 218 7.90 7.73 -13.78
CA MET A 218 8.87 7.23 -12.80
C MET A 218 9.61 8.36 -12.08
N ARG A 219 9.97 9.45 -12.76
CA ARG A 219 10.64 10.60 -12.14
C ARG A 219 9.70 11.43 -11.27
N GLU A 220 8.49 11.72 -11.76
CA GLU A 220 7.53 12.62 -11.13
C GLU A 220 6.72 11.98 -9.99
N GLY A 221 6.70 10.65 -9.90
CA GLY A 221 5.83 9.89 -9.00
C GLY A 221 5.86 10.32 -7.53
N ALA A 222 7.02 10.80 -7.03
CA ALA A 222 7.12 11.27 -5.65
C ALA A 222 6.28 12.51 -5.34
N ALA A 223 6.12 13.40 -6.32
CA ALA A 223 5.36 14.65 -6.16
C ALA A 223 3.87 14.47 -6.53
N SER A 224 3.55 13.43 -7.28
CA SER A 224 2.23 13.24 -7.88
C SER A 224 1.42 12.10 -7.24
N GLY A 225 2.02 11.35 -6.31
CA GLY A 225 1.29 10.38 -5.47
C GLY A 225 1.20 8.95 -6.03
N TRP A 226 1.88 8.62 -7.13
CA TRP A 226 2.03 7.22 -7.54
C TRP A 226 3.43 6.69 -7.21
N ASP A 227 3.54 5.39 -7.00
CA ASP A 227 4.76 4.75 -6.50
C ASP A 227 5.55 3.99 -7.56
N GLY A 228 5.27 4.25 -8.85
CA GLY A 228 5.93 3.60 -9.96
C GLY A 228 5.12 3.63 -11.26
N VAL A 229 5.37 2.64 -12.11
CA VAL A 229 4.68 2.44 -13.40
C VAL A 229 4.26 0.98 -13.52
N VAL A 230 3.09 0.76 -14.11
CA VAL A 230 2.63 -0.54 -14.61
C VAL A 230 2.75 -0.55 -16.11
N ALA A 231 3.36 -1.59 -16.68
CA ALA A 231 3.39 -1.84 -18.12
C ALA A 231 2.54 -3.09 -18.41
N LYS A 232 1.66 -2.99 -19.40
CA LYS A 232 0.70 -4.02 -19.79
C LYS A 232 0.89 -4.36 -21.26
N ARG A 233 0.91 -5.64 -21.61
CA ARG A 233 0.99 -6.10 -23.00
C ARG A 233 -0.30 -5.77 -23.75
N LEU A 234 -0.19 -5.08 -24.88
CA LEU A 234 -1.33 -4.66 -25.70
C LEU A 234 -2.09 -5.83 -26.33
N ASP A 235 -1.40 -6.92 -26.59
CA ASP A 235 -1.93 -8.14 -27.21
C ASP A 235 -2.52 -9.15 -26.23
N CYS A 236 -2.39 -8.94 -24.90
CA CYS A 236 -2.86 -9.88 -23.90
C CYS A 236 -4.33 -9.71 -23.54
N GLU A 237 -5.01 -10.84 -23.33
CA GLU A 237 -6.30 -10.93 -22.69
C GLU A 237 -6.22 -10.52 -21.21
N TYR A 238 -7.36 -10.40 -20.54
CA TYR A 238 -7.38 -10.17 -19.09
C TYR A 238 -7.15 -11.47 -18.33
N MET A 239 -5.91 -11.68 -17.89
CA MET A 239 -5.46 -12.90 -17.21
C MET A 239 -5.88 -12.88 -15.73
N SER A 240 -7.15 -13.24 -15.47
CA SER A 240 -7.77 -13.20 -14.14
C SER A 240 -7.01 -14.08 -13.15
N GLY A 241 -6.60 -13.49 -12.01
CA GLY A 241 -5.86 -14.18 -10.95
C GLY A 241 -4.38 -14.46 -11.24
N GLU A 242 -3.92 -14.15 -12.45
CA GLU A 242 -2.57 -14.46 -12.90
C GLU A 242 -1.65 -13.22 -12.92
N ARG A 243 -0.34 -13.47 -13.00
CA ARG A 243 0.70 -12.43 -13.13
C ARG A 243 1.32 -12.41 -14.52
N THR A 244 0.51 -12.71 -15.53
CA THR A 244 0.88 -12.77 -16.95
C THR A 244 0.44 -11.49 -17.66
N GLY A 245 1.21 -11.03 -18.65
CA GLY A 245 0.87 -9.86 -19.49
C GLY A 245 1.02 -8.49 -18.82
N MET A 246 1.34 -8.44 -17.51
CA MET A 246 1.57 -7.17 -16.81
C MET A 246 2.81 -7.22 -15.93
N VAL A 247 3.58 -6.14 -15.94
CA VAL A 247 4.71 -5.93 -15.04
C VAL A 247 4.58 -4.59 -14.32
N LYS A 248 5.17 -4.50 -13.14
CA LYS A 248 5.24 -3.27 -12.35
C LYS A 248 6.65 -2.98 -11.91
N ILE A 249 7.01 -1.73 -12.01
CA ILE A 249 8.26 -1.19 -11.52
C ILE A 249 7.93 -0.20 -10.42
N LYS A 250 8.44 -0.45 -9.23
CA LYS A 250 8.32 0.48 -8.12
C LYS A 250 9.52 1.43 -8.11
N ARG A 251 9.27 2.65 -7.72
CA ARG A 251 10.35 3.58 -7.42
C ARG A 251 11.09 3.10 -6.18
N ILE A 252 12.37 2.81 -6.35
CA ILE A 252 13.25 2.43 -5.26
C ILE A 252 13.70 3.70 -4.54
N ARG A 253 13.50 3.73 -3.23
CA ARG A 253 14.04 4.75 -2.32
C ARG A 253 14.94 4.07 -1.33
N THR A 254 16.01 4.75 -0.93
CA THR A 254 16.89 4.28 0.12
C THR A 254 16.96 5.29 1.24
N ALA A 255 17.23 4.80 2.45
CA ALA A 255 17.54 5.62 3.62
C ALA A 255 18.65 4.94 4.41
N ASP A 256 19.55 5.76 4.94
CA ASP A 256 20.52 5.30 5.93
C ASP A 256 19.88 5.34 7.31
N CYS A 257 19.72 4.19 7.93
CA CYS A 257 19.04 4.07 9.20
C CYS A 257 19.99 3.52 10.27
N VAL A 258 19.80 4.00 11.48
CA VAL A 258 20.46 3.44 12.67
C VAL A 258 19.75 2.15 13.06
N VAL A 259 20.50 1.11 13.38
CA VAL A 259 19.96 -0.13 13.94
C VAL A 259 19.89 0.02 15.46
N GLY A 260 18.70 0.34 15.98
CA GLY A 260 18.47 0.54 17.42
C GLY A 260 18.12 -0.74 18.17
N GLY A 261 17.83 -1.83 17.47
CA GLY A 261 17.48 -3.11 18.08
C GLY A 261 17.28 -4.22 17.06
N PHE A 262 16.95 -5.41 17.55
CA PHE A 262 16.67 -6.57 16.71
C PHE A 262 15.66 -7.51 17.36
N ARG A 263 15.16 -8.48 16.57
CA ARG A 263 14.37 -9.62 17.03
C ARG A 263 15.03 -10.91 16.58
N TRP A 264 14.96 -11.95 17.41
CA TRP A 264 15.38 -13.29 17.02
C TRP A 264 14.43 -13.90 15.99
N ALA A 265 14.92 -14.78 15.15
CA ALA A 265 14.09 -15.59 14.27
C ALA A 265 13.26 -16.57 15.11
N ARG A 266 12.02 -16.82 14.68
CA ARG A 266 11.19 -17.87 15.30
C ARG A 266 11.74 -19.23 14.90
N GLY A 267 11.92 -20.11 15.89
CA GLY A 267 12.22 -21.52 15.63
C GLY A 267 11.06 -22.16 14.85
N LYS A 268 11.37 -22.90 13.78
CA LYS A 268 10.42 -23.81 13.14
C LYS A 268 10.47 -25.13 13.89
N ASN A 269 9.33 -25.74 14.22
CA ASN A 269 9.27 -27.12 14.66
C ASN A 269 9.74 -28.03 13.51
N SER A 270 10.24 -29.23 13.86
CA SER A 270 10.70 -30.25 12.91
C SER A 270 9.70 -30.62 11.81
N GLU A 271 8.41 -30.22 11.95
CA GLU A 271 7.32 -30.43 11.00
C GLU A 271 7.01 -29.22 10.08
N GLY A 272 7.84 -28.16 10.09
CA GLY A 272 7.66 -26.99 9.23
C GLY A 272 6.51 -26.05 9.61
N LYS A 273 5.76 -26.33 10.67
CA LYS A 273 4.74 -25.45 11.26
C LYS A 273 5.33 -24.53 12.32
N ALA A 274 4.82 -23.31 12.46
CA ALA A 274 5.23 -22.42 13.53
C ALA A 274 4.97 -23.09 14.87
N ALA A 275 5.96 -23.07 15.80
CA ALA A 275 5.86 -23.70 17.09
C ALA A 275 4.66 -23.17 17.88
N ASP A 276 3.77 -24.09 18.28
CA ASP A 276 2.61 -23.75 19.09
C ASP A 276 3.07 -23.22 20.46
N SER A 277 2.44 -22.17 20.91
CA SER A 277 2.88 -21.30 22.00
C SER A 277 2.85 -21.89 23.40
N LYS A 278 2.42 -23.16 23.55
CA LYS A 278 2.18 -23.78 24.86
C LYS A 278 3.37 -24.55 25.45
N SER A 279 4.45 -24.80 24.67
CA SER A 279 5.55 -25.68 25.10
C SER A 279 6.88 -25.02 25.45
N ALA A 280 7.00 -23.70 25.39
CA ALA A 280 8.26 -23.01 25.71
C ALA A 280 8.15 -22.20 27.01
N THR A 281 8.05 -22.91 28.16
CA THR A 281 8.15 -22.32 29.51
C THR A 281 9.63 -22.19 29.89
N THR A 282 10.38 -21.30 29.26
CA THR A 282 11.62 -20.79 29.80
C THR A 282 11.71 -19.30 29.49
N LYS A 283 11.28 -18.47 30.42
CA LYS A 283 11.54 -17.03 30.43
C LYS A 283 13.04 -16.81 30.68
N THR A 284 13.86 -16.89 29.64
CA THR A 284 15.23 -16.39 29.69
C THR A 284 15.22 -14.97 29.17
N THR A 285 15.33 -14.01 30.07
CA THR A 285 15.56 -12.59 29.80
C THR A 285 16.97 -12.31 29.23
N ASP A 286 17.83 -13.33 29.18
CA ASP A 286 19.18 -13.21 28.63
C ASP A 286 19.17 -13.42 27.12
N PRO A 287 19.48 -12.38 26.32
CA PRO A 287 19.49 -12.45 24.85
C PRO A 287 20.50 -13.46 24.32
N LYS A 288 21.50 -13.86 25.11
CA LYS A 288 22.56 -14.81 24.73
C LYS A 288 22.15 -16.30 24.80
N LYS A 289 21.02 -16.62 25.45
CA LYS A 289 20.60 -18.01 25.75
C LYS A 289 19.37 -18.51 24.98
N ARG A 290 19.06 -17.98 23.81
CA ARG A 290 17.87 -18.41 23.08
C ARG A 290 18.13 -19.58 22.11
N PRO A 291 17.10 -20.46 21.88
CA PRO A 291 17.27 -21.68 21.09
C PRO A 291 17.55 -21.44 19.60
N THR A 292 17.23 -20.24 19.06
CA THR A 292 17.58 -19.85 17.69
C THR A 292 18.69 -18.81 17.73
N GLU A 293 19.84 -19.17 17.18
CA GLU A 293 20.99 -18.26 17.05
C GLU A 293 20.90 -17.31 15.85
N GLU A 294 19.75 -17.29 15.16
CA GLU A 294 19.55 -16.52 13.96
C GLU A 294 18.76 -15.24 14.24
N VAL A 295 19.24 -14.12 13.70
CA VAL A 295 18.54 -12.83 13.75
C VAL A 295 17.34 -12.83 12.79
N GLY A 296 16.15 -12.56 13.30
CA GLY A 296 14.91 -12.52 12.53
C GLY A 296 14.69 -11.21 11.80
N SER A 297 14.89 -10.09 12.49
CA SER A 297 14.75 -8.75 11.91
C SER A 297 15.60 -7.72 12.65
N LEU A 298 16.04 -6.69 11.91
CA LEU A 298 16.65 -5.49 12.43
C LEU A 298 15.57 -4.41 12.61
N LEU A 299 15.62 -3.66 13.71
CA LEU A 299 14.74 -2.54 14.00
C LEU A 299 15.47 -1.24 13.69
N LEU A 300 14.83 -0.39 12.88
CA LEU A 300 15.43 0.75 12.23
C LEU A 300 14.96 2.06 12.86
N GLY A 301 15.87 3.01 13.01
CA GLY A 301 15.58 4.34 13.54
C GLY A 301 16.16 5.46 12.72
N LEU A 302 15.52 6.62 12.85
CA LEU A 302 16.02 7.91 12.38
C LEU A 302 15.91 8.93 13.52
N TYR A 303 16.89 9.85 13.57
CA TYR A 303 16.85 10.93 14.53
C TYR A 303 15.80 11.97 14.16
N ASN A 304 14.99 12.33 15.14
CA ASN A 304 13.99 13.40 15.03
C ASN A 304 14.63 14.78 15.27
N LYS A 305 13.84 15.86 15.18
CA LYS A 305 14.32 17.23 15.39
C LYS A 305 14.82 17.53 16.81
N LYS A 306 14.49 16.67 17.78
CA LYS A 306 14.93 16.79 19.17
C LYS A 306 16.24 16.04 19.43
N GLY A 307 16.79 15.37 18.41
CA GLY A 307 17.95 14.50 18.58
C GLY A 307 17.64 13.14 19.22
N GLU A 308 16.36 12.75 19.28
CA GLU A 308 15.93 11.45 19.79
C GLU A 308 15.82 10.44 18.63
N LEU A 309 16.24 9.20 18.86
CA LEU A 309 16.14 8.12 17.88
C LEU A 309 14.74 7.50 17.91
N ASP A 310 13.92 7.79 16.89
CA ASP A 310 12.59 7.22 16.73
C ASP A 310 12.65 5.91 15.95
N HIS A 311 11.97 4.87 16.42
CA HIS A 311 11.73 3.65 15.66
C HIS A 311 10.81 3.93 14.48
N ILE A 312 11.28 3.58 13.27
CA ILE A 312 10.58 3.88 12.01
C ILE A 312 10.22 2.65 11.18
N GLY A 313 10.65 1.47 11.60
CA GLY A 313 10.35 0.24 10.87
C GLY A 313 11.36 -0.87 11.11
N PHE A 314 11.30 -1.90 10.27
CA PHE A 314 12.16 -3.06 10.41
C PHE A 314 12.57 -3.62 9.04
N SER A 315 13.67 -4.39 9.04
CA SER A 315 14.11 -5.21 7.92
C SER A 315 14.19 -6.68 8.32
N SER A 316 13.53 -7.55 7.58
CA SER A 316 13.55 -9.02 7.80
C SER A 316 13.90 -9.81 6.53
N SER A 317 14.14 -9.10 5.43
CA SER A 317 14.45 -9.70 4.11
C SER A 317 15.92 -10.11 4.01
N PHE A 318 16.32 -11.06 4.87
CA PHE A 318 17.66 -11.63 4.88
C PHE A 318 17.63 -13.09 4.39
N THR A 319 18.60 -13.46 3.59
CA THR A 319 18.90 -14.86 3.29
C THR A 319 19.38 -15.58 4.56
N ARG A 320 19.36 -16.90 4.56
CA ARG A 320 19.84 -17.69 5.71
C ARG A 320 21.31 -17.40 6.03
N GLU A 321 22.14 -17.23 5.01
CA GLU A 321 23.57 -16.91 5.18
C GLU A 321 23.78 -15.49 5.75
N GLU A 322 23.00 -14.51 5.30
CA GLU A 322 23.04 -13.17 5.87
C GLU A 322 22.63 -13.17 7.35
N ARG A 323 21.58 -13.92 7.73
CA ARG A 323 21.13 -14.03 9.13
C ARG A 323 22.22 -14.54 10.07
N LYS A 324 23.01 -15.52 9.63
CA LYS A 324 24.14 -16.04 10.40
C LYS A 324 25.23 -15.00 10.61
N LYS A 325 25.46 -14.12 9.63
CA LYS A 325 26.46 -13.05 9.68
C LYS A 325 26.00 -11.85 10.55
N LEU A 326 24.71 -11.72 10.82
CA LEU A 326 24.19 -10.60 11.65
C LEU A 326 24.57 -10.73 13.12
N LYS A 327 24.49 -11.94 13.72
CA LYS A 327 24.75 -12.15 15.15
C LYS A 327 26.10 -11.58 15.59
N PRO A 328 27.23 -11.95 14.99
CA PRO A 328 28.54 -11.43 15.41
C PRO A 328 28.69 -9.90 15.25
N VAL A 329 27.94 -9.29 14.33
CA VAL A 329 27.93 -7.84 14.15
C VAL A 329 27.13 -7.15 15.26
N LEU A 330 26.03 -7.76 15.72
CA LEU A 330 25.12 -7.17 16.73
C LEU A 330 25.59 -7.45 18.15
N GLU A 331 26.25 -8.58 18.42
CA GLU A 331 26.61 -9.04 19.75
C GLU A 331 27.42 -8.02 20.57
N PRO A 332 28.42 -7.29 20.02
CA PRO A 332 29.16 -6.27 20.74
C PRO A 332 28.33 -5.03 21.12
N LEU A 333 27.16 -4.88 20.49
CA LEU A 333 26.25 -3.73 20.65
C LEU A 333 25.05 -4.04 21.56
N MET A 334 24.88 -5.29 21.99
CA MET A 334 23.77 -5.70 22.87
C MET A 334 23.81 -4.98 24.22
N GLY A 335 22.62 -4.79 24.83
CA GLY A 335 22.47 -4.11 26.11
C GLY A 335 22.61 -2.59 26.03
N GLY A 336 22.43 -2.02 24.86
CA GLY A 336 22.36 -0.58 24.66
C GLY A 336 20.98 0.01 25.02
N GLU A 337 20.84 1.33 24.86
CA GLU A 337 19.62 2.08 25.14
C GLU A 337 18.51 1.86 24.08
N GLY A 338 18.89 1.43 22.87
CA GLY A 338 17.96 1.26 21.78
C GLY A 338 17.46 2.58 21.22
N PHE A 339 16.15 2.80 21.32
CA PHE A 339 15.46 3.99 20.83
C PHE A 339 15.20 4.97 21.97
N SER A 340 15.72 6.18 21.88
CA SER A 340 15.54 7.25 22.88
C SER A 340 14.24 8.04 22.70
N GLY A 341 13.64 7.98 21.50
CA GLY A 341 12.35 8.57 21.17
C GLY A 341 11.22 7.54 21.17
N LYS A 342 10.53 7.38 20.04
CA LYS A 342 9.49 6.35 19.88
C LYS A 342 10.11 4.97 19.86
N ALA A 343 9.78 4.12 20.84
CA ALA A 343 10.21 2.73 20.89
C ALA A 343 9.37 1.84 19.95
N PRO A 344 9.93 0.68 19.51
CA PRO A 344 9.12 -0.38 18.89
C PRO A 344 8.17 -0.94 19.95
N GLY A 345 6.91 -1.04 19.66
CA GLY A 345 5.96 -1.65 20.58
C GLY A 345 4.57 -1.04 20.49
N GLY A 346 3.62 -1.80 20.89
CA GLY A 346 2.20 -1.59 20.78
C GLY A 346 1.57 -2.58 19.83
N PRO A 347 0.40 -3.15 20.17
CA PRO A 347 -0.33 -4.05 19.29
C PRO A 347 -0.68 -3.33 18.01
N SER A 348 -0.19 -3.84 16.87
CA SER A 348 -0.66 -3.41 15.56
C SER A 348 -1.81 -4.32 15.16
N ARG A 349 -2.68 -3.90 14.24
CA ARG A 349 -3.75 -4.76 13.68
C ARG A 349 -3.21 -6.05 13.03
N TRP A 350 -1.89 -6.20 12.92
CA TRP A 350 -1.18 -7.35 12.36
C TRP A 350 -0.46 -8.18 13.45
N THR A 351 -0.45 -7.72 14.69
CA THR A 351 0.22 -8.40 15.81
C THR A 351 -0.78 -9.35 16.45
N ARG A 352 -0.62 -10.65 16.22
CA ARG A 352 -1.50 -11.70 16.76
C ARG A 352 -1.12 -12.13 18.19
N ASP A 353 0.11 -11.87 18.64
CA ASP A 353 0.63 -12.30 19.94
C ASP A 353 1.53 -11.21 20.54
N ALA A 354 1.42 -10.98 21.86
CA ALA A 354 2.28 -10.04 22.59
C ALA A 354 3.78 -10.37 22.45
N ARG A 355 4.13 -11.64 22.23
CA ARG A 355 5.49 -12.10 21.97
C ARG A 355 6.03 -11.64 20.61
N ASP A 356 5.17 -11.22 19.68
CA ASP A 356 5.55 -10.62 18.40
C ASP A 356 6.18 -9.25 18.56
N THR A 357 6.03 -8.64 19.74
CA THR A 357 6.56 -7.31 20.08
C THR A 357 7.90 -7.37 20.82
N GLU A 358 8.36 -8.54 21.27
CA GLU A 358 9.62 -8.66 21.99
C GLU A 358 10.81 -8.30 21.09
N TRP A 359 11.68 -7.43 21.59
CA TRP A 359 12.88 -6.98 20.88
C TRP A 359 14.03 -6.73 21.84
N PHE A 360 15.25 -6.72 21.32
CA PHE A 360 16.49 -6.55 22.09
C PHE A 360 17.15 -5.24 21.68
N PRO A 361 17.39 -4.33 22.64
CA PRO A 361 18.02 -3.05 22.35
C PRO A 361 19.51 -3.20 22.04
N LEU A 362 19.99 -2.33 21.16
CA LEU A 362 21.39 -2.20 20.78
C LEU A 362 21.91 -0.80 21.12
N LYS A 363 23.21 -0.69 21.32
CA LYS A 363 23.88 0.62 21.27
C LYS A 363 23.68 1.22 19.86
N PRO A 364 23.17 2.45 19.71
CA PRO A 364 22.78 2.99 18.41
C PRO A 364 24.02 3.49 17.60
N LYS A 365 24.95 2.58 17.31
CA LYS A 365 26.22 2.86 16.63
C LYS A 365 26.28 2.32 15.19
N LEU A 366 25.38 1.37 14.86
CA LEU A 366 25.42 0.69 13.58
C LEU A 366 24.48 1.36 12.60
N VAL A 367 24.99 1.74 11.43
CA VAL A 367 24.23 2.34 10.34
C VAL A 367 24.20 1.38 9.15
N GLY A 368 23.02 1.22 8.57
CA GLY A 368 22.82 0.48 7.33
C GLY A 368 21.99 1.27 6.33
N GLU A 369 22.22 1.01 5.05
CA GLU A 369 21.39 1.49 3.96
C GLU A 369 20.27 0.50 3.68
N PHE A 370 19.03 0.99 3.68
CA PHE A 370 17.83 0.18 3.51
C PHE A 370 16.98 0.72 2.38
N GLN A 371 16.56 -0.18 1.51
CA GLN A 371 15.56 0.12 0.50
C GLN A 371 14.17 0.05 1.12
N TYR A 372 13.34 1.06 0.84
CA TYR A 372 11.95 1.11 1.27
C TYR A 372 11.03 1.54 0.11
N ASP A 373 9.75 1.20 0.18
CA ASP A 373 8.76 1.60 -0.82
C ASP A 373 7.95 2.83 -0.38
N HIS A 374 7.54 2.87 0.88
CA HIS A 374 6.69 3.96 1.37
C HIS A 374 6.99 4.32 2.82
N PHE A 375 6.94 5.62 3.13
CA PHE A 375 7.03 6.15 4.48
C PHE A 375 5.81 7.03 4.75
N SER A 376 5.02 6.68 5.76
CA SER A 376 3.84 7.42 6.18
C SER A 376 3.58 7.20 7.67
N GLY A 377 2.84 8.11 8.32
CA GLY A 377 2.55 8.01 9.76
C GLY A 377 3.79 7.91 10.65
N GLY A 378 4.95 8.40 10.19
CA GLY A 378 6.21 8.37 10.94
C GLY A 378 6.95 7.03 10.88
N ARG A 379 6.61 6.13 9.94
CA ARG A 379 7.29 4.82 9.78
C ARG A 379 7.22 4.28 8.35
N PHE A 380 8.09 3.32 8.05
CA PHE A 380 7.98 2.53 6.82
C PHE A 380 6.71 1.67 6.85
N ARG A 381 5.93 1.73 5.77
CA ARG A 381 4.63 1.04 5.67
C ARG A 381 4.78 -0.48 5.55
N HIS A 382 5.85 -0.94 4.92
CA HIS A 382 6.20 -2.34 4.75
C HIS A 382 7.60 -2.63 5.29
N GLY A 383 7.96 -3.90 5.38
CA GLY A 383 9.33 -4.30 5.68
C GLY A 383 10.31 -3.75 4.63
N THR A 384 11.46 -3.33 5.09
CA THR A 384 12.53 -2.80 4.23
C THR A 384 13.47 -3.91 3.78
N LYS A 385 14.26 -3.65 2.74
CA LYS A 385 15.34 -4.55 2.30
C LYS A 385 16.69 -3.93 2.68
N PHE A 386 17.50 -4.67 3.43
CA PHE A 386 18.88 -4.31 3.72
C PHE A 386 19.71 -4.34 2.42
N LEU A 387 20.53 -3.32 2.21
CA LEU A 387 21.42 -3.22 1.05
C LEU A 387 22.88 -3.40 1.47
N ARG A 388 23.35 -2.63 2.44
CA ARG A 388 24.74 -2.66 2.92
C ARG A 388 24.89 -1.94 4.25
N TRP A 389 25.97 -2.22 4.95
CA TRP A 389 26.41 -1.42 6.10
C TRP A 389 27.04 -0.11 5.62
N ARG A 390 26.90 0.92 6.45
CA ARG A 390 27.45 2.27 6.22
C ARG A 390 28.41 2.68 7.33
N PRO A 391 29.63 2.05 7.38
CA PRO A 391 30.64 2.42 8.37
C PRO A 391 31.20 3.84 8.18
N ASP A 392 31.01 4.40 6.99
CA ASP A 392 31.36 5.75 6.59
C ASP A 392 30.41 6.82 7.14
N LYS A 393 29.24 6.43 7.70
CA LYS A 393 28.20 7.36 8.14
C LYS A 393 28.00 7.31 9.65
N LYS A 394 28.02 8.48 10.29
CA LYS A 394 27.75 8.61 11.73
C LYS A 394 26.24 8.43 11.98
N PRO A 395 25.83 7.78 13.09
CA PRO A 395 24.42 7.59 13.44
C PRO A 395 23.61 8.90 13.47
N GLU A 396 24.16 9.98 13.99
CA GLU A 396 23.51 11.28 14.15
C GLU A 396 23.17 11.94 12.79
N GLN A 397 23.79 11.51 11.70
CA GLN A 397 23.51 11.96 10.34
C GLN A 397 22.26 11.26 9.75
N CYS A 398 21.77 10.21 10.42
CA CYS A 398 20.59 9.46 9.98
C CYS A 398 19.32 10.13 10.49
N THR A 399 18.90 11.22 9.86
CA THR A 399 17.77 12.06 10.30
C THR A 399 16.52 11.82 9.47
N MET A 400 15.36 12.21 10.02
CA MET A 400 14.06 12.18 9.34
C MET A 400 13.99 13.00 8.05
N GLU A 401 14.97 13.89 7.82
CA GLU A 401 15.01 14.73 6.62
C GLU A 401 15.26 13.94 5.35
N GLN A 402 15.97 12.80 5.43
CA GLN A 402 16.24 11.91 4.28
C GLN A 402 14.97 11.40 3.60
N ILE A 403 13.90 11.25 4.36
CA ILE A 403 12.65 10.61 3.91
C ILE A 403 11.52 11.62 3.67
N ARG A 404 11.74 12.90 3.95
CA ARG A 404 10.81 13.96 3.60
C ARG A 404 10.89 14.25 2.11
N PRO A 405 9.74 14.49 1.43
CA PRO A 405 9.79 15.02 0.07
C PRO A 405 10.60 16.32 0.11
N THR A 406 11.64 16.40 -0.68
CA THR A 406 12.36 17.67 -0.91
C THR A 406 11.32 18.69 -1.39
N LYS A 407 11.01 19.70 -0.58
CA LYS A 407 10.37 20.90 -1.11
C LYS A 407 11.32 21.42 -2.18
N LYS A 408 10.89 21.41 -3.45
CA LYS A 408 11.61 22.19 -4.45
C LYS A 408 11.70 23.61 -3.89
N ALA A 409 12.93 24.11 -3.79
CA ALA A 409 13.13 25.53 -3.64
C ALA A 409 12.36 26.23 -4.76
N ALA A 410 11.53 27.19 -4.37
CA ALA A 410 10.75 28.01 -5.27
C ALA A 410 11.67 28.82 -6.19
#